data_b66299530e9bc9a88d318b0ecb61d2d1
#
_entry.id   b66299530e9bc9a88d318b0ecb61d2d1
#
_cell.length_a   1.000
_cell.length_b   1.000
_cell.length_c   1.000
_cell.angle_alpha   90.00
_cell.angle_beta   90.00
_cell.angle_gamma   90.00
#
_symmetry.space_group_name_H-M   'P 1'
#
loop_
_entity.id
_entity.type
_entity.pdbx_description
1 polymer ?
#
loop_
_entity_poly.entity_id
_entity_poly.type
_entity_poly.pdbx_seq_one_letter_code
_entity_poly.pdbx_strand_id
1 'polypeptide(L)'
;MEQPLFWSDQLAFGVTRKFPEEDEYVCASGISPSGIVHAGNFREIITTDFVVKSLKHRGENAKFIYSWDDYDRFRKVPANVPDEWEQYIGLPLSKVPDPEGCHDSYAEHFESKLEEELEDLHMDIEFIRQTEMFERSEYADLIKKAMNNREKVKEILDKYRKEPLEEPYYPLRVYCKECGKDFTEVRDYDGEYTVEYHCEECGDDYEVNFRKEDTVKPPWRVDWPMRWEYEGVDFEPAGK
;
A
#
# COMPACT_ATOMS: atom_id res chain seq x y z
N MET A 1 -1.70 -11.40 -36.51
CA MET A 1 -1.87 -10.06 -35.91
C MET A 1 -0.49 -9.41 -35.88
N GLU A 2 -0.36 -8.22 -36.45
CA GLU A 2 0.90 -7.45 -36.38
C GLU A 2 1.19 -7.09 -34.93
N GLN A 3 2.47 -7.16 -34.55
CA GLN A 3 2.91 -6.76 -33.21
C GLN A 3 2.68 -5.24 -33.06
N PRO A 4 2.05 -4.78 -31.96
CA PRO A 4 1.84 -3.35 -31.74
C PRO A 4 3.19 -2.63 -31.65
N LEU A 5 3.29 -1.45 -32.30
CA LEU A 5 4.53 -0.67 -32.36
C LEU A 5 4.79 0.12 -31.08
N PHE A 6 3.74 0.58 -30.39
CA PHE A 6 3.87 1.42 -29.22
C PHE A 6 3.97 0.56 -27.94
N TRP A 7 4.79 0.98 -26.99
CA TRP A 7 5.10 0.17 -25.80
C TRP A 7 3.87 -0.14 -24.93
N SER A 8 2.94 0.82 -24.76
CA SER A 8 1.73 0.59 -23.99
C SER A 8 0.78 -0.41 -24.67
N ASP A 9 0.71 -0.41 -26.01
CA ASP A 9 -0.06 -1.40 -26.76
C ASP A 9 0.55 -2.81 -26.64
N GLN A 10 1.89 -2.89 -26.55
CA GLN A 10 2.57 -4.16 -26.31
C GLN A 10 2.25 -4.71 -24.91
N LEU A 11 2.22 -3.83 -23.89
CA LEU A 11 1.83 -4.22 -22.53
C LEU A 11 0.36 -4.63 -22.48
N ALA A 12 -0.54 -3.83 -23.05
CA ALA A 12 -1.97 -4.15 -23.12
C ALA A 12 -2.20 -5.50 -23.81
N PHE A 13 -1.50 -5.77 -24.93
CA PHE A 13 -1.54 -7.07 -25.59
C PHE A 13 -1.00 -8.21 -24.71
N GLY A 14 0.03 -7.94 -23.92
CA GLY A 14 0.57 -8.90 -22.93
C GLY A 14 -0.45 -9.25 -21.86
N VAL A 15 -1.12 -8.24 -21.31
CA VAL A 15 -2.17 -8.40 -20.28
C VAL A 15 -3.33 -9.25 -20.81
N THR A 16 -3.91 -8.87 -21.95
CA THR A 16 -5.06 -9.63 -22.55
C THR A 16 -4.69 -11.05 -22.92
N ARG A 17 -3.44 -11.34 -23.24
CA ARG A 17 -2.97 -12.71 -23.48
C ARG A 17 -2.78 -13.53 -22.22
N LYS A 18 -2.37 -12.88 -21.15
CA LYS A 18 -2.15 -13.54 -19.85
C LYS A 18 -3.46 -13.84 -19.13
N PHE A 19 -4.43 -12.96 -19.29
CA PHE A 19 -5.73 -13.02 -18.65
C PHE A 19 -6.86 -12.92 -19.71
N PRO A 20 -7.07 -13.95 -20.57
CA PRO A 20 -7.93 -13.85 -21.74
C PRO A 20 -9.43 -13.91 -21.44
N GLU A 21 -9.81 -14.21 -20.19
CA GLU A 21 -11.21 -14.44 -19.79
C GLU A 21 -11.72 -13.35 -18.83
N GLU A 22 -10.96 -12.26 -18.63
CA GLU A 22 -11.38 -11.16 -17.76
C GLU A 22 -12.44 -10.29 -18.49
N ASP A 23 -13.51 -9.99 -17.78
CA ASP A 23 -14.55 -9.07 -18.24
C ASP A 23 -14.12 -7.59 -18.09
N GLU A 24 -13.24 -7.30 -17.15
CA GLU A 24 -12.64 -6.00 -16.88
C GLU A 24 -11.21 -6.14 -16.38
N TYR A 25 -10.28 -5.45 -17.01
CA TYR A 25 -8.88 -5.42 -16.59
C TYR A 25 -8.63 -4.34 -15.54
N VAL A 26 -8.06 -4.72 -14.40
CA VAL A 26 -7.68 -3.81 -13.33
C VAL A 26 -6.20 -3.46 -13.44
N CYS A 27 -5.91 -2.20 -13.75
CA CYS A 27 -4.56 -1.66 -13.75
C CYS A 27 -4.34 -0.83 -12.50
N ALA A 28 -3.27 -1.11 -11.77
CA ALA A 28 -2.99 -0.48 -10.48
C ALA A 28 -1.70 0.35 -10.50
N SER A 29 -1.63 1.33 -9.63
CA SER A 29 -0.41 2.01 -9.18
C SER A 29 -0.65 2.54 -7.78
N GLY A 30 0.38 3.03 -7.09
CA GLY A 30 0.20 3.58 -5.76
C GLY A 30 1.48 4.14 -5.18
N ILE A 31 1.33 4.97 -4.14
CA ILE A 31 2.44 5.58 -3.42
C ILE A 31 2.05 5.95 -1.99
N SER A 32 3.04 5.98 -1.10
CA SER A 32 2.86 6.61 0.22
C SER A 32 2.88 8.15 0.06
N PRO A 33 1.88 8.88 0.59
CA PRO A 33 1.81 10.35 0.55
C PRO A 33 2.80 10.97 1.55
N SER A 34 4.09 10.64 1.41
CA SER A 34 5.16 11.03 2.34
C SER A 34 5.77 12.40 2.03
N GLY A 35 5.24 13.13 1.06
CA GLY A 35 5.69 14.44 0.60
C GLY A 35 5.18 14.75 -0.79
N ILE A 36 5.62 15.87 -1.37
CA ILE A 36 5.23 16.29 -2.71
C ILE A 36 5.60 15.23 -3.74
N VAL A 37 4.61 14.82 -4.54
CA VAL A 37 4.81 13.89 -5.65
C VAL A 37 5.63 14.58 -6.74
N HIS A 38 6.70 13.94 -7.17
CA HIS A 38 7.59 14.49 -8.19
C HIS A 38 7.52 13.68 -9.49
N ALA A 39 8.11 14.18 -10.56
CA ALA A 39 8.07 13.57 -11.89
C ALA A 39 8.51 12.08 -11.93
N GLY A 40 9.35 11.65 -10.98
CA GLY A 40 9.76 10.24 -10.86
C GLY A 40 8.61 9.32 -10.43
N ASN A 41 7.76 9.78 -9.51
CA ASN A 41 6.57 9.07 -9.07
C ASN A 41 5.46 9.16 -10.13
N PHE A 42 5.27 10.35 -10.73
CA PHE A 42 4.29 10.56 -11.79
C PHE A 42 4.49 9.61 -12.98
N ARG A 43 5.72 9.14 -13.23
CA ARG A 43 6.02 8.16 -14.29
C ARG A 43 5.21 6.87 -14.14
N GLU A 44 4.95 6.40 -12.93
CA GLU A 44 4.16 5.20 -12.69
C GLU A 44 2.70 5.44 -13.03
N ILE A 45 2.15 6.59 -12.63
CA ILE A 45 0.78 7.00 -12.94
C ILE A 45 0.56 7.05 -14.46
N ILE A 46 1.42 7.81 -15.18
CA ILE A 46 1.28 7.95 -16.63
C ILE A 46 1.49 6.63 -17.38
N THR A 47 2.34 5.75 -16.85
CA THR A 47 2.55 4.41 -17.42
C THR A 47 1.27 3.57 -17.32
N THR A 48 0.64 3.56 -16.17
CA THR A 48 -0.61 2.83 -15.95
C THR A 48 -1.75 3.41 -16.79
N ASP A 49 -1.90 4.74 -16.82
CA ASP A 49 -2.92 5.42 -17.63
C ASP A 49 -2.78 5.07 -19.13
N PHE A 50 -1.57 5.06 -19.67
CA PHE A 50 -1.35 4.67 -21.07
C PHE A 50 -1.70 3.21 -21.34
N VAL A 51 -1.47 2.29 -20.40
CA VAL A 51 -1.87 0.89 -20.55
C VAL A 51 -3.39 0.77 -20.53
N VAL A 52 -4.07 1.45 -19.60
CA VAL A 52 -5.54 1.50 -19.54
C VAL A 52 -6.12 2.07 -20.84
N LYS A 53 -5.59 3.19 -21.35
CA LYS A 53 -6.01 3.78 -22.61
C LYS A 53 -5.78 2.83 -23.80
N SER A 54 -4.67 2.10 -23.81
CA SER A 54 -4.39 1.09 -24.85
C SER A 54 -5.34 -0.11 -24.77
N LEU A 55 -5.71 -0.58 -23.59
CA LEU A 55 -6.73 -1.60 -23.40
C LEU A 55 -8.10 -1.12 -23.91
N LYS A 56 -8.55 0.05 -23.47
CA LYS A 56 -9.81 0.68 -23.92
C LYS A 56 -9.82 0.91 -25.43
N HIS A 57 -8.72 1.33 -26.04
CA HIS A 57 -8.61 1.50 -27.51
C HIS A 57 -8.73 0.18 -28.27
N ARG A 58 -8.37 -0.95 -27.67
CA ARG A 58 -8.50 -2.29 -28.23
C ARG A 58 -9.90 -2.87 -28.07
N GLY A 59 -10.81 -2.15 -27.40
CA GLY A 59 -12.19 -2.56 -27.14
C GLY A 59 -12.36 -3.35 -25.86
N GLU A 60 -11.32 -3.42 -25.02
CA GLU A 60 -11.38 -4.06 -23.71
C GLU A 60 -11.98 -3.12 -22.66
N ASN A 61 -12.67 -3.67 -21.68
CA ASN A 61 -13.04 -2.93 -20.49
C ASN A 61 -11.84 -2.88 -19.53
N ALA A 62 -11.48 -1.70 -19.04
CA ALA A 62 -10.34 -1.53 -18.16
C ALA A 62 -10.55 -0.34 -17.23
N LYS A 63 -10.07 -0.46 -15.99
CA LYS A 63 -10.05 0.62 -15.00
C LYS A 63 -8.66 0.85 -14.44
N PHE A 64 -8.44 2.06 -13.95
CA PHE A 64 -7.24 2.45 -13.24
C PHE A 64 -7.58 2.68 -11.76
N ILE A 65 -7.00 1.89 -10.87
CA ILE A 65 -7.04 2.11 -9.42
C ILE A 65 -5.71 2.67 -8.95
N TYR A 66 -5.75 3.68 -8.09
CA TYR A 66 -4.55 4.28 -7.50
C TYR A 66 -4.63 4.23 -5.98
N SER A 67 -3.70 3.49 -5.38
CA SER A 67 -3.65 3.29 -3.94
C SER A 67 -2.81 4.36 -3.26
N TRP A 68 -3.41 5.08 -2.34
CA TRP A 68 -2.70 5.88 -1.36
C TRP A 68 -2.27 5.02 -0.18
N ASP A 69 -0.96 4.81 -0.02
CA ASP A 69 -0.39 4.11 1.14
C ASP A 69 -0.32 5.05 2.35
N ASP A 70 -1.43 5.69 2.66
CA ASP A 70 -1.64 6.68 3.72
C ASP A 70 -1.61 6.06 5.13
N TYR A 71 -1.79 4.74 5.21
CA TYR A 71 -1.61 3.96 6.44
C TYR A 71 -0.15 3.52 6.66
N ASP A 72 0.79 3.97 5.83
CA ASP A 72 2.21 3.78 6.03
C ASP A 72 2.73 4.66 7.17
N ARG A 73 3.77 4.16 7.84
CA ARG A 73 4.46 4.83 8.92
C ARG A 73 5.05 6.18 8.50
N PHE A 74 4.83 7.23 9.28
CA PHE A 74 5.62 8.46 9.26
C PHE A 74 7.03 8.17 9.80
N ARG A 75 8.02 8.06 8.90
CA ARG A 75 9.36 7.53 9.22
C ARG A 75 10.35 8.57 9.68
N LYS A 76 10.19 9.78 9.18
CA LYS A 76 11.09 10.92 9.42
C LYS A 76 10.39 12.23 9.12
N VAL A 77 10.83 13.29 9.76
CA VAL A 77 10.36 14.64 9.45
C VAL A 77 11.07 15.12 8.17
N PRO A 78 10.34 15.51 7.11
CA PRO A 78 10.93 16.13 5.92
C PRO A 78 11.53 17.51 6.25
N ALA A 79 12.52 17.97 5.47
CA ALA A 79 13.22 19.22 5.69
C ALA A 79 12.35 20.50 5.65
N ASN A 80 11.17 20.40 5.04
CA ASN A 80 10.20 21.51 4.93
C ASN A 80 9.09 21.45 5.99
N VAL A 81 9.17 20.52 6.94
CA VAL A 81 8.22 20.34 8.04
C VAL A 81 8.94 20.71 9.35
N PRO A 82 8.25 21.38 10.30
CA PRO A 82 8.86 21.77 11.59
C PRO A 82 9.38 20.56 12.37
N ASP A 83 10.49 20.75 13.10
CA ASP A 83 11.14 19.69 13.90
C ASP A 83 10.20 19.11 14.97
N GLU A 84 9.21 19.87 15.43
CA GLU A 84 8.19 19.41 16.39
C GLU A 84 7.40 18.18 15.88
N TRP A 85 7.39 17.93 14.56
CA TRP A 85 6.76 16.73 13.99
C TRP A 85 7.51 15.44 14.32
N GLU A 86 8.71 15.48 14.90
CA GLU A 86 9.41 14.29 15.41
C GLU A 86 8.56 13.48 16.39
N GLN A 87 7.70 14.14 17.18
CA GLN A 87 6.79 13.47 18.10
C GLN A 87 5.80 12.50 17.42
N TYR A 88 5.52 12.69 16.12
CA TYR A 88 4.60 11.87 15.35
C TYR A 88 5.27 10.70 14.62
N ILE A 89 6.61 10.58 14.67
CA ILE A 89 7.33 9.45 14.09
C ILE A 89 6.78 8.15 14.69
N GLY A 90 6.45 7.21 13.81
CA GLY A 90 5.83 5.94 14.19
C GLY A 90 4.32 5.87 13.97
N LEU A 91 3.62 7.00 13.84
CA LEU A 91 2.20 7.02 13.49
C LEU A 91 1.98 6.71 12.00
N PRO A 92 0.79 6.21 11.60
CA PRO A 92 0.37 6.23 10.20
C PRO A 92 0.33 7.67 9.65
N LEU A 93 0.66 7.87 8.37
CA LEU A 93 0.64 9.19 7.73
C LEU A 93 -0.72 9.88 7.85
N SER A 94 -1.81 9.14 7.76
CA SER A 94 -3.20 9.61 7.93
C SER A 94 -3.55 10.06 9.36
N LYS A 95 -2.74 9.70 10.36
CA LYS A 95 -2.94 10.14 11.76
C LYS A 95 -1.94 11.25 12.19
N VAL A 96 -1.06 11.66 11.28
CA VAL A 96 -0.15 12.79 11.50
C VAL A 96 -0.86 14.09 11.14
N PRO A 97 -0.84 15.14 11.97
CA PRO A 97 -1.44 16.43 11.63
C PRO A 97 -0.81 17.06 10.40
N ASP A 98 -1.61 17.78 9.61
CA ASP A 98 -1.12 18.58 8.50
C ASP A 98 -0.24 19.74 9.02
N PRO A 99 1.02 19.86 8.56
CA PRO A 99 1.91 20.94 9.00
C PRO A 99 1.47 22.34 8.53
N GLU A 100 0.65 22.43 7.49
CA GLU A 100 0.09 23.71 6.98
C GLU A 100 -1.29 23.98 7.57
N GLY A 101 -1.96 22.99 8.16
CA GLY A 101 -3.27 23.11 8.82
C GLY A 101 -4.43 23.37 7.86
N CYS A 102 -4.30 23.01 6.59
CA CYS A 102 -5.32 23.18 5.56
C CYS A 102 -6.14 21.92 5.29
N HIS A 103 -5.68 20.74 5.79
CA HIS A 103 -6.34 19.44 5.68
C HIS A 103 -6.37 18.75 7.05
N ASP A 104 -7.12 17.66 7.17
CA ASP A 104 -7.27 16.94 8.43
C ASP A 104 -6.00 16.15 8.80
N SER A 105 -5.21 15.74 7.79
CA SER A 105 -3.98 14.97 8.01
C SER A 105 -2.85 15.36 7.05
N TYR A 106 -1.64 14.94 7.43
CA TYR A 106 -0.46 15.01 6.59
C TYR A 106 -0.65 14.27 5.26
N ALA A 107 -1.27 13.09 5.30
CA ALA A 107 -1.54 12.30 4.11
C ALA A 107 -2.47 13.06 3.16
N GLU A 108 -3.61 13.50 3.65
CA GLU A 108 -4.63 14.20 2.86
C GLU A 108 -4.09 15.48 2.19
N HIS A 109 -3.18 16.19 2.85
CA HIS A 109 -2.53 17.36 2.28
C HIS A 109 -1.80 17.06 0.95
N PHE A 110 -1.07 15.93 0.87
CA PHE A 110 -0.33 15.57 -0.35
C PHE A 110 -1.18 14.80 -1.35
N GLU A 111 -2.17 14.06 -0.89
CA GLU A 111 -3.15 13.37 -1.73
C GLU A 111 -3.98 14.36 -2.54
N SER A 112 -4.61 15.32 -1.86
CA SER A 112 -5.46 16.33 -2.50
C SER A 112 -4.71 17.12 -3.56
N LYS A 113 -3.46 17.52 -3.28
CA LYS A 113 -2.64 18.24 -4.26
C LYS A 113 -2.40 17.45 -5.55
N LEU A 114 -2.12 16.15 -5.44
CA LEU A 114 -1.93 15.32 -6.63
C LEU A 114 -3.25 15.05 -7.35
N GLU A 115 -4.31 14.75 -6.60
CA GLU A 115 -5.64 14.48 -7.18
C GLU A 115 -6.13 15.65 -8.01
N GLU A 116 -6.01 16.88 -7.52
CA GLU A 116 -6.33 18.12 -8.25
C GLU A 116 -5.51 18.25 -9.56
N GLU A 117 -4.21 17.98 -9.52
CA GLU A 117 -3.34 18.02 -10.71
C GLU A 117 -3.71 16.94 -11.75
N LEU A 118 -4.15 15.77 -11.29
CA LEU A 118 -4.55 14.66 -12.17
C LEU A 118 -5.91 14.88 -12.83
N GLU A 119 -6.83 15.60 -12.18
CA GLU A 119 -8.09 16.02 -12.80
C GLU A 119 -7.86 16.89 -14.04
N ASP A 120 -6.92 17.83 -13.97
CA ASP A 120 -6.55 18.70 -15.09
C ASP A 120 -5.97 17.91 -16.28
N LEU A 121 -5.40 16.74 -16.03
CA LEU A 121 -4.86 15.83 -17.05
C LEU A 121 -5.90 14.87 -17.65
N HIS A 122 -7.17 14.97 -17.21
CA HIS A 122 -8.26 14.11 -17.67
C HIS A 122 -7.95 12.61 -17.55
N MET A 123 -7.36 12.21 -16.44
CA MET A 123 -7.14 10.82 -16.08
C MET A 123 -8.35 10.29 -15.31
N ASP A 124 -8.88 9.15 -15.75
CA ASP A 124 -10.00 8.46 -15.10
C ASP A 124 -9.42 7.47 -14.07
N ILE A 125 -9.26 7.92 -12.83
CA ILE A 125 -8.60 7.19 -11.75
C ILE A 125 -9.57 6.99 -10.59
N GLU A 126 -9.67 5.74 -10.11
CA GLU A 126 -10.34 5.38 -8.86
C GLU A 126 -9.30 5.37 -7.72
N PHE A 127 -9.42 6.31 -6.79
CA PHE A 127 -8.51 6.41 -5.65
C PHE A 127 -8.96 5.50 -4.50
N ILE A 128 -8.01 4.73 -3.95
CA ILE A 128 -8.21 3.87 -2.79
C ILE A 128 -7.32 4.37 -1.66
N ARG A 129 -7.92 4.75 -0.53
CA ARG A 129 -7.21 5.10 0.69
C ARG A 129 -7.01 3.87 1.55
N GLN A 130 -5.76 3.49 1.77
CA GLN A 130 -5.44 2.27 2.50
C GLN A 130 -5.82 2.38 3.98
N THR A 131 -5.80 3.56 4.58
CA THR A 131 -6.34 3.79 5.92
C THR A 131 -7.78 3.29 6.04
N GLU A 132 -8.66 3.64 5.11
CA GLU A 132 -10.05 3.20 5.14
C GLU A 132 -10.18 1.68 5.01
N MET A 133 -9.36 1.05 4.18
CA MET A 133 -9.38 -0.39 3.97
C MET A 133 -8.94 -1.15 5.23
N PHE A 134 -7.87 -0.67 5.90
CA PHE A 134 -7.41 -1.25 7.16
C PHE A 134 -8.40 -0.99 8.30
N GLU A 135 -8.95 0.22 8.42
CA GLU A 135 -9.94 0.57 9.44
C GLU A 135 -11.22 -0.29 9.34
N ARG A 136 -11.60 -0.70 8.15
CA ARG A 136 -12.72 -1.63 7.92
C ARG A 136 -12.34 -3.09 8.06
N SER A 137 -11.09 -3.41 8.36
CA SER A 137 -10.54 -4.78 8.41
C SER A 137 -10.78 -5.61 7.13
N GLU A 138 -10.84 -4.95 5.97
CA GLU A 138 -11.12 -5.60 4.67
C GLU A 138 -10.09 -6.67 4.33
N TYR A 139 -8.85 -6.49 4.75
CA TYR A 139 -7.76 -7.43 4.48
C TYR A 139 -7.56 -8.51 5.55
N ALA A 140 -8.42 -8.60 6.58
CA ALA A 140 -8.21 -9.47 7.73
C ALA A 140 -7.99 -10.94 7.35
N ASP A 141 -8.77 -11.48 6.39
CA ASP A 141 -8.63 -12.89 5.96
C ASP A 141 -7.34 -13.13 5.16
N LEU A 142 -6.89 -12.14 4.38
CA LEU A 142 -5.63 -12.22 3.65
C LEU A 142 -4.41 -12.03 4.57
N ILE A 143 -4.50 -11.17 5.57
CA ILE A 143 -3.51 -11.04 6.63
C ILE A 143 -3.37 -12.37 7.37
N LYS A 144 -4.49 -13.00 7.77
CA LYS A 144 -4.49 -14.34 8.36
C LYS A 144 -3.81 -15.37 7.45
N LYS A 145 -4.11 -15.35 6.16
CA LYS A 145 -3.46 -16.23 5.16
C LYS A 145 -1.93 -16.03 5.15
N ALA A 146 -1.46 -14.78 5.16
CA ALA A 146 -0.04 -14.45 5.22
C ALA A 146 0.61 -14.91 6.54
N MET A 147 -0.04 -14.66 7.68
CA MET A 147 0.41 -15.08 9.01
C MET A 147 0.51 -16.60 9.13
N ASN A 148 -0.47 -17.35 8.64
CA ASN A 148 -0.46 -18.82 8.66
C ASN A 148 0.57 -19.44 7.69
N ASN A 149 1.04 -18.68 6.70
CA ASN A 149 2.09 -19.08 5.77
C ASN A 149 3.44 -18.36 6.04
N ARG A 150 3.65 -17.78 7.21
CA ARG A 150 4.80 -16.93 7.53
C ARG A 150 6.15 -17.57 7.28
N GLU A 151 6.29 -18.87 7.56
CA GLU A 151 7.52 -19.62 7.30
C GLU A 151 7.89 -19.64 5.81
N LYS A 152 6.88 -19.88 4.96
CA LYS A 152 7.05 -19.87 3.49
C LYS A 152 7.33 -18.45 2.98
N VAL A 153 6.65 -17.44 3.53
CA VAL A 153 6.91 -16.02 3.22
C VAL A 153 8.35 -15.67 3.57
N LYS A 154 8.82 -16.04 4.77
CA LYS A 154 10.20 -15.85 5.22
C LYS A 154 11.19 -16.54 4.27
N GLU A 155 10.98 -17.81 3.96
CA GLU A 155 11.85 -18.58 3.03
C GLU A 155 11.99 -17.87 1.66
N ILE A 156 10.89 -17.32 1.13
CA ILE A 156 10.91 -16.60 -0.14
C ILE A 156 11.68 -15.28 0.00
N LEU A 157 11.41 -14.51 1.04
CA LEU A 157 12.05 -13.21 1.26
C LEU A 157 13.56 -13.34 1.50
N ASP A 158 13.99 -14.36 2.24
CA ASP A 158 15.41 -14.60 2.57
C ASP A 158 16.26 -14.90 1.32
N LYS A 159 15.66 -15.43 0.24
CA LYS A 159 16.36 -15.63 -1.05
C LYS A 159 16.88 -14.32 -1.67
N TYR A 160 16.28 -13.19 -1.32
CA TYR A 160 16.58 -11.87 -1.87
C TYR A 160 17.21 -10.92 -0.85
N ARG A 161 17.56 -11.42 0.34
CA ARG A 161 18.16 -10.63 1.43
C ARG A 161 19.62 -11.00 1.63
N LYS A 162 20.43 -10.07 2.09
CA LYS A 162 21.82 -10.33 2.50
C LYS A 162 21.88 -11.09 3.83
N GLU A 163 20.97 -10.75 4.73
CA GLU A 163 20.83 -11.37 6.04
C GLU A 163 19.41 -11.92 6.17
N PRO A 164 19.25 -13.14 6.71
CA PRO A 164 17.93 -13.72 6.90
C PRO A 164 17.10 -12.92 7.90
N LEU A 165 15.79 -13.02 7.79
CA LEU A 165 14.85 -12.47 8.77
C LEU A 165 14.99 -13.21 10.11
N GLU A 166 14.83 -12.48 11.20
CA GLU A 166 14.87 -13.01 12.56
C GLU A 166 13.73 -14.01 12.82
N GLU A 167 13.94 -14.89 13.79
CA GLU A 167 12.95 -15.87 14.26
C GLU A 167 12.46 -15.51 15.67
N PRO A 168 11.15 -15.63 15.95
CA PRO A 168 10.07 -15.95 15.00
C PRO A 168 9.77 -14.80 14.05
N TYR A 169 9.40 -15.09 12.81
CA TYR A 169 9.02 -14.07 11.83
C TYR A 169 7.50 -13.95 11.75
N TYR A 170 7.01 -12.74 11.97
CA TYR A 170 5.62 -12.36 11.75
C TYR A 170 5.53 -11.29 10.65
N PRO A 171 4.88 -11.56 9.50
CA PRO A 171 4.72 -10.59 8.42
C PRO A 171 3.64 -9.53 8.75
N LEU A 172 3.76 -8.92 9.92
CA LEU A 172 2.79 -7.99 10.46
C LEU A 172 3.49 -6.93 11.30
N ARG A 173 3.03 -5.71 11.22
CA ARG A 173 3.32 -4.61 12.13
C ARG A 173 2.05 -4.24 12.86
N VAL A 174 2.17 -3.77 14.08
CA VAL A 174 1.06 -3.31 14.89
C VAL A 174 1.29 -1.84 15.24
N TYR A 175 0.31 -1.01 15.00
CA TYR A 175 0.24 0.31 15.62
C TYR A 175 -0.34 0.15 17.01
N CYS A 176 0.40 0.57 18.04
CA CYS A 176 -0.01 0.39 19.42
C CYS A 176 -1.37 1.05 19.69
N LYS A 177 -2.28 0.31 20.27
CA LYS A 177 -3.64 0.82 20.61
C LYS A 177 -3.66 1.99 21.59
N GLU A 178 -2.58 2.19 22.38
CA GLU A 178 -2.46 3.29 23.34
C GLU A 178 -1.79 4.53 22.75
N CYS A 179 -0.59 4.38 22.11
CA CYS A 179 0.15 5.52 21.58
C CYS A 179 0.01 5.70 20.06
N GLY A 180 -0.59 4.76 19.35
CA GLY A 180 -0.79 4.80 17.90
C GLY A 180 0.47 4.55 17.06
N LYS A 181 1.64 4.34 17.68
CA LYS A 181 2.92 4.20 16.99
C LYS A 181 3.28 2.74 16.72
N ASP A 182 4.11 2.51 15.71
CA ASP A 182 4.57 1.17 15.31
C ASP A 182 5.91 0.74 15.93
N PHE A 183 6.29 1.33 17.05
CA PHE A 183 7.41 0.86 17.87
C PHE A 183 6.99 -0.37 18.67
N THR A 184 6.60 -1.43 17.93
CA THR A 184 6.01 -2.64 18.48
C THR A 184 6.70 -3.88 17.94
N GLU A 185 6.71 -4.94 18.76
CA GLU A 185 7.22 -6.26 18.44
C GLU A 185 6.10 -7.28 18.65
N VAL A 186 5.71 -8.00 17.59
CA VAL A 186 4.76 -9.11 17.69
C VAL A 186 5.47 -10.30 18.36
N ARG A 187 4.89 -10.83 19.43
CA ARG A 187 5.45 -11.91 20.24
C ARG A 187 4.77 -13.24 20.04
N ASP A 188 3.45 -13.23 19.84
CA ASP A 188 2.67 -14.45 19.63
C ASP A 188 1.50 -14.20 18.68
N TYR A 189 0.99 -15.30 18.12
CA TYR A 189 -0.14 -15.32 17.20
C TYR A 189 -0.97 -16.59 17.42
N ASP A 190 -2.26 -16.44 17.64
CA ASP A 190 -3.21 -17.51 17.98
C ASP A 190 -3.54 -18.47 16.81
N GLY A 191 -3.04 -18.19 15.60
CA GLY A 191 -3.38 -18.93 14.38
C GLY A 191 -4.68 -18.48 13.71
N GLU A 192 -5.40 -17.55 14.32
CA GLU A 192 -6.67 -17.00 13.84
C GLU A 192 -6.54 -15.51 13.52
N TYR A 193 -6.95 -14.62 14.39
CA TYR A 193 -6.95 -13.16 14.13
C TYR A 193 -6.30 -12.35 15.23
N THR A 194 -5.75 -12.99 16.28
CA THR A 194 -5.24 -12.30 17.44
C THR A 194 -3.73 -12.42 17.52
N VAL A 195 -3.06 -11.30 17.75
CA VAL A 195 -1.62 -11.24 18.05
C VAL A 195 -1.38 -10.57 19.39
N GLU A 196 -0.38 -11.08 20.11
CA GLU A 196 0.21 -10.42 21.27
C GLU A 196 1.44 -9.63 20.82
N TYR A 197 1.58 -8.41 21.31
CA TYR A 197 2.71 -7.55 20.98
C TYR A 197 3.19 -6.73 22.16
N HIS A 198 4.47 -6.41 22.16
CA HIS A 198 5.09 -5.46 23.08
C HIS A 198 5.17 -4.09 22.42
N CYS A 199 4.87 -3.02 23.15
CA CYS A 199 5.09 -1.65 22.73
C CYS A 199 6.28 -1.05 23.49
N GLU A 200 7.36 -0.72 22.78
CA GLU A 200 8.56 -0.12 23.37
C GLU A 200 8.31 1.28 23.96
N GLU A 201 7.43 2.06 23.32
CA GLU A 201 7.11 3.43 23.75
C GLU A 201 6.29 3.45 25.06
N CYS A 202 5.33 2.53 25.20
CA CYS A 202 4.49 2.41 26.41
C CYS A 202 5.13 1.55 27.49
N GLY A 203 6.02 0.62 27.10
CA GLY A 203 6.68 -0.34 28.02
C GLY A 203 5.79 -1.50 28.46
N ASP A 204 4.67 -1.75 27.77
CA ASP A 204 3.66 -2.74 28.15
C ASP A 204 3.38 -3.74 27.01
N ASP A 205 2.80 -4.88 27.39
CA ASP A 205 2.34 -5.93 26.49
C ASP A 205 0.83 -5.78 26.24
N TYR A 206 0.41 -5.99 25.00
CA TYR A 206 -0.96 -5.83 24.56
C TYR A 206 -1.39 -6.96 23.63
N GLU A 207 -2.70 -7.10 23.46
CA GLU A 207 -3.32 -7.98 22.49
C GLU A 207 -4.17 -7.17 21.53
N VAL A 208 -4.21 -7.58 20.25
CA VAL A 208 -5.07 -7.00 19.22
C VAL A 208 -5.69 -8.10 18.36
N ASN A 209 -6.98 -7.96 18.07
CA ASN A 209 -7.67 -8.78 17.09
C ASN A 209 -7.89 -8.01 15.80
N PHE A 210 -7.07 -8.28 14.78
CA PHE A 210 -7.04 -7.53 13.53
C PHE A 210 -8.25 -7.75 12.60
N ARG A 211 -9.24 -8.54 13.01
CA ARG A 211 -10.56 -8.59 12.37
C ARG A 211 -11.53 -7.57 12.94
N LYS A 212 -11.20 -6.99 14.10
CA LYS A 212 -12.08 -6.08 14.85
C LYS A 212 -11.47 -4.71 15.08
N GLU A 213 -10.16 -4.62 14.94
CA GLU A 213 -9.37 -3.45 15.27
C GLU A 213 -8.44 -3.10 14.09
N ASP A 214 -8.35 -1.82 13.79
CA ASP A 214 -7.66 -1.23 12.65
C ASP A 214 -6.16 -0.98 12.84
N THR A 215 -5.51 -1.72 13.74
CA THR A 215 -4.18 -1.36 14.21
C THR A 215 -3.03 -2.14 13.57
N VAL A 216 -3.29 -2.91 12.53
CA VAL A 216 -2.26 -3.77 11.92
C VAL A 216 -1.98 -3.43 10.47
N LYS A 217 -0.73 -3.62 10.04
CA LYS A 217 -0.32 -3.50 8.64
C LYS A 217 0.80 -4.49 8.29
N PRO A 218 0.67 -5.29 7.24
CA PRO A 218 1.77 -6.09 6.73
C PRO A 218 2.90 -5.20 6.17
N PRO A 219 4.16 -5.66 6.17
CA PRO A 219 5.23 -4.98 5.46
C PRO A 219 4.96 -5.00 3.94
N TRP A 220 5.40 -3.96 3.21
CA TRP A 220 5.03 -3.72 1.81
C TRP A 220 5.19 -4.92 0.87
N ARG A 221 6.20 -5.78 1.09
CA ARG A 221 6.42 -7.01 0.29
C ARG A 221 5.38 -8.10 0.51
N VAL A 222 4.56 -7.99 1.53
CA VAL A 222 3.42 -8.87 1.81
C VAL A 222 2.12 -8.13 1.53
N ASP A 223 2.05 -6.86 1.90
CA ASP A 223 0.91 -5.98 1.71
C ASP A 223 0.51 -5.86 0.22
N TRP A 224 1.45 -5.51 -0.66
CA TRP A 224 1.15 -5.32 -2.08
C TRP A 224 0.63 -6.58 -2.78
N PRO A 225 1.29 -7.75 -2.71
CA PRO A 225 0.74 -8.98 -3.29
C PRO A 225 -0.62 -9.38 -2.71
N MET A 226 -0.87 -9.09 -1.43
CA MET A 226 -2.14 -9.31 -0.78
C MET A 226 -3.23 -8.42 -1.39
N ARG A 227 -2.94 -7.14 -1.60
CA ARG A 227 -3.86 -6.19 -2.24
C ARG A 227 -4.13 -6.55 -3.69
N TRP A 228 -3.13 -6.99 -4.46
CA TRP A 228 -3.36 -7.47 -5.83
C TRP A 228 -4.38 -8.61 -5.88
N GLU A 229 -4.33 -9.54 -4.92
CA GLU A 229 -5.31 -10.62 -4.82
C GLU A 229 -6.71 -10.06 -4.47
N TYR A 230 -6.79 -9.09 -3.55
CA TYR A 230 -8.05 -8.48 -3.12
C TYR A 230 -8.70 -7.63 -4.21
N GLU A 231 -7.91 -6.80 -4.86
CA GLU A 231 -8.34 -5.81 -5.85
C GLU A 231 -8.48 -6.41 -7.27
N GLY A 232 -8.03 -7.66 -7.47
CA GLY A 232 -8.04 -8.33 -8.76
C GLY A 232 -7.11 -7.68 -9.79
N VAL A 233 -5.91 -7.27 -9.38
CA VAL A 233 -4.98 -6.51 -10.23
C VAL A 233 -4.35 -7.39 -11.30
N ASP A 234 -4.51 -7.00 -12.57
CA ASP A 234 -3.92 -7.65 -13.75
C ASP A 234 -2.63 -7.01 -14.20
N PHE A 235 -2.48 -5.71 -13.94
CA PHE A 235 -1.29 -4.95 -14.32
C PHE A 235 -0.92 -3.89 -13.29
N GLU A 236 0.35 -3.89 -12.90
CA GLU A 236 0.98 -2.81 -12.13
C GLU A 236 2.43 -2.61 -12.58
N PRO A 237 2.88 -1.37 -12.90
CA PRO A 237 4.27 -1.12 -13.21
C PRO A 237 5.13 -1.18 -11.94
N ALA A 238 6.17 -2.00 -11.94
CA ALA A 238 7.13 -2.01 -10.84
C ALA A 238 8.18 -0.91 -11.04
N GLY A 239 8.36 -0.08 -10.03
CA GLY A 239 9.51 0.83 -9.93
C GLY A 239 10.83 0.07 -9.81
N LYS A 240 11.93 0.66 -10.31
CA LYS A 240 13.29 0.14 -10.13
C LYS A 240 13.97 0.85 -8.98
#